data_0849b3c7491fc33b9335738c63c997b1
#
_entry.id   0849b3c7491fc33b9335738c63c997b1
#
_cell.length_a   1.000
_cell.length_b   1.000
_cell.length_c   1.000
_cell.angle_alpha   90.00
_cell.angle_beta   90.00
_cell.angle_gamma   90.00
#
_symmetry.space_group_name_H-M   'P 1'
#
loop_
_entity.id
_entity.type
_entity.pdbx_description
1 polymer ?
#
loop_
_entity_poly.entity_id
_entity_poly.type
_entity_poly.pdbx_seq_one_letter_code
_entity_poly.pdbx_strand_id
1 'polypeptide(L)'
;TGNANFAWVQHFIHHLAPTGMAGFVLANGSMSSNQSGEGEIRKSIIEADLVDCMVAMPGQLFYATQIPVCLWFIARDKKGSSPSGRGGGEGYRDRRGQTLFIDARKLGAMIDRVHRELTEEDILKIAATYHAWRGHVGATHASPLHASPLPEYADIPGFCKSTTLDDIRHHNHILTPGRYVGAAEVEDDGEPFEEKMARLTAELRAHTAQSAKLDKLIWANLEDIGYGG
;
A
#
# COMPACT_ATOMS: atom_id res chain seq x y z
N THR A 1 -22.70 -12.99 -2.68
CA THR A 1 -22.02 -11.77 -2.24
C THR A 1 -22.47 -10.61 -3.11
N GLY A 2 -22.85 -9.47 -2.53
CA GLY A 2 -23.27 -8.27 -3.26
C GLY A 2 -22.15 -7.55 -4.00
N ASN A 3 -20.89 -8.02 -3.86
CA ASN A 3 -19.70 -7.47 -4.49
C ASN A 3 -18.95 -8.57 -5.25
N ALA A 4 -18.70 -8.36 -6.54
CA ALA A 4 -18.04 -9.33 -7.41
C ALA A 4 -16.52 -9.43 -7.20
N ASN A 5 -15.86 -8.46 -6.55
CA ASN A 5 -14.40 -8.42 -6.43
C ASN A 5 -13.82 -9.71 -5.82
N PHE A 6 -14.35 -10.14 -4.68
CA PHE A 6 -13.87 -11.37 -4.04
C PHE A 6 -14.33 -12.65 -4.73
N ALA A 7 -15.38 -12.61 -5.55
CA ALA A 7 -15.72 -13.71 -6.43
C ALA A 7 -14.61 -13.92 -7.48
N TRP A 8 -14.11 -12.85 -8.08
CA TRP A 8 -12.96 -12.90 -8.99
C TRP A 8 -11.69 -13.39 -8.30
N VAL A 9 -11.40 -12.94 -7.08
CA VAL A 9 -10.25 -13.42 -6.32
C VAL A 9 -10.32 -14.93 -6.08
N GLN A 10 -11.50 -15.46 -5.70
CA GLN A 10 -11.71 -16.90 -5.53
C GLN A 10 -11.53 -17.65 -6.86
N HIS A 11 -11.98 -17.05 -7.96
CA HIS A 11 -11.81 -17.62 -9.30
C HIS A 11 -10.32 -17.69 -9.68
N PHE A 12 -9.54 -16.64 -9.42
CA PHE A 12 -8.08 -16.66 -9.61
C PHE A 12 -7.44 -17.78 -8.79
N ILE A 13 -7.76 -17.88 -7.50
CA ILE A 13 -7.23 -18.93 -6.62
C ILE A 13 -7.58 -20.32 -7.17
N HIS A 14 -8.80 -20.53 -7.65
CA HIS A 14 -9.23 -21.81 -8.21
C HIS A 14 -8.37 -22.25 -9.41
N HIS A 15 -7.98 -21.30 -10.27
CA HIS A 15 -7.22 -21.56 -11.49
C HIS A 15 -5.70 -21.58 -11.28
N LEU A 16 -5.20 -21.22 -10.08
CA LEU A 16 -3.76 -21.30 -9.81
C LEU A 16 -3.27 -22.75 -9.81
N ALA A 17 -2.20 -22.99 -10.53
CA ALA A 17 -1.43 -24.24 -10.42
C ALA A 17 -0.88 -24.40 -8.97
N PRO A 18 -0.47 -25.61 -8.55
CA PRO A 18 0.08 -25.83 -7.21
C PRO A 18 1.27 -24.92 -6.85
N THR A 19 2.09 -24.51 -7.83
CA THR A 19 3.21 -23.56 -7.68
C THR A 19 2.90 -22.20 -8.29
N GLY A 20 1.62 -21.93 -8.62
CA GLY A 20 1.20 -20.75 -9.34
C GLY A 20 1.13 -19.51 -8.46
N MET A 21 1.27 -18.38 -9.10
CA MET A 21 1.06 -17.04 -8.54
C MET A 21 0.08 -16.25 -9.39
N ALA A 22 -0.63 -15.32 -8.77
CA ALA A 22 -1.43 -14.33 -9.46
C ALA A 22 -1.17 -12.94 -8.88
N GLY A 23 -1.10 -11.94 -9.75
CA GLY A 23 -1.10 -10.52 -9.38
C GLY A 23 -2.32 -9.83 -10.00
N PHE A 24 -3.03 -9.04 -9.23
CA PHE A 24 -4.21 -8.31 -9.69
C PHE A 24 -4.42 -7.01 -8.92
N VAL A 25 -5.22 -6.12 -9.50
CA VAL A 25 -5.52 -4.80 -8.96
C VAL A 25 -6.93 -4.79 -8.39
N LEU A 26 -7.09 -4.27 -7.18
CA LEU A 26 -8.38 -3.99 -6.58
C LEU A 26 -8.40 -2.57 -5.98
N ALA A 27 -9.59 -2.03 -5.76
CA ALA A 27 -9.75 -0.80 -4.99
C ALA A 27 -9.29 -1.00 -3.54
N ASN A 28 -8.78 0.06 -2.90
CA ASN A 28 -8.24 0.00 -1.52
C ASN A 28 -9.22 -0.58 -0.50
N GLY A 29 -10.53 -0.41 -0.71
CA GLY A 29 -11.54 -1.01 0.16
C GLY A 29 -11.41 -2.53 0.33
N SER A 30 -10.88 -3.24 -0.67
CA SER A 30 -10.67 -4.69 -0.61
C SER A 30 -9.76 -5.12 0.55
N MET A 31 -8.85 -4.26 0.98
CA MET A 31 -7.90 -4.55 2.07
C MET A 31 -8.55 -4.56 3.46
N SER A 32 -9.69 -3.88 3.64
CA SER A 32 -10.26 -3.64 4.98
C SER A 32 -11.78 -3.75 5.07
N SER A 33 -12.52 -3.75 3.95
CA SER A 33 -13.98 -3.83 3.94
C SER A 33 -14.48 -5.15 4.56
N ASN A 34 -15.56 -5.03 5.34
CA ASN A 34 -16.30 -6.17 5.90
C ASN A 34 -17.72 -6.26 5.32
N GLN A 35 -18.05 -5.42 4.32
CA GLN A 35 -19.36 -5.42 3.69
C GLN A 35 -19.60 -6.74 2.93
N SER A 36 -20.85 -7.17 2.91
CA SER A 36 -21.29 -8.33 2.09
C SER A 36 -20.47 -9.62 2.30
N GLY A 37 -19.86 -9.81 3.48
CA GLY A 37 -19.06 -11.00 3.79
C GLY A 37 -17.61 -10.96 3.26
N GLU A 38 -17.15 -9.82 2.71
CA GLU A 38 -15.78 -9.68 2.19
C GLU A 38 -14.72 -9.95 3.25
N GLY A 39 -14.96 -9.53 4.51
CA GLY A 39 -14.05 -9.77 5.62
C GLY A 39 -13.79 -11.25 5.87
N GLU A 40 -14.81 -12.11 5.83
CA GLU A 40 -14.66 -13.54 6.05
C GLU A 40 -13.94 -14.23 4.88
N ILE A 41 -14.20 -13.81 3.64
CA ILE A 41 -13.47 -14.33 2.48
C ILE A 41 -11.99 -13.94 2.58
N ARG A 42 -11.71 -12.67 2.87
CA ARG A 42 -10.33 -12.17 3.06
C ARG A 42 -9.62 -12.94 4.16
N LYS A 43 -10.26 -13.11 5.32
CA LYS A 43 -9.74 -13.94 6.43
C LYS A 43 -9.40 -15.35 5.97
N SER A 44 -10.30 -16.01 5.26
CA SER A 44 -10.05 -17.36 4.76
C SER A 44 -8.85 -17.45 3.82
N ILE A 45 -8.65 -16.44 2.96
CA ILE A 45 -7.48 -16.35 2.06
C ILE A 45 -6.19 -16.17 2.86
N ILE A 46 -6.22 -15.35 3.90
CA ILE A 46 -5.08 -15.08 4.78
C ILE A 46 -4.73 -16.34 5.59
N GLU A 47 -5.73 -16.99 6.21
CA GLU A 47 -5.53 -18.20 7.01
C GLU A 47 -5.04 -19.39 6.18
N ALA A 48 -5.38 -19.41 4.89
CA ALA A 48 -4.83 -20.38 3.94
C ALA A 48 -3.39 -20.04 3.48
N ASP A 49 -2.76 -18.99 4.05
CA ASP A 49 -1.42 -18.51 3.72
C ASP A 49 -1.20 -18.22 2.23
N LEU A 50 -2.24 -17.73 1.54
CA LEU A 50 -2.18 -17.45 0.11
C LEU A 50 -1.67 -16.04 -0.21
N VAL A 51 -1.79 -15.08 0.69
CA VAL A 51 -1.34 -13.68 0.45
C VAL A 51 0.18 -13.63 0.53
N ASP A 52 0.83 -13.32 -0.59
CA ASP A 52 2.29 -13.21 -0.69
C ASP A 52 2.76 -11.76 -0.48
N CYS A 53 2.16 -10.81 -1.20
CA CYS A 53 2.50 -9.38 -1.07
C CYS A 53 1.27 -8.49 -1.28
N MET A 54 1.23 -7.38 -0.55
CA MET A 54 0.24 -6.31 -0.67
C MET A 54 0.94 -4.98 -0.91
N VAL A 55 0.58 -4.29 -2.01
CA VAL A 55 1.14 -2.97 -2.32
C VAL A 55 0.01 -1.95 -2.35
N ALA A 56 0.04 -0.96 -1.45
CA ALA A 56 -0.86 0.20 -1.52
C ALA A 56 -0.30 1.20 -2.53
N MET A 57 -1.08 1.51 -3.55
CA MET A 57 -0.70 2.41 -4.63
C MET A 57 -1.26 3.81 -4.41
N PRO A 58 -0.64 4.86 -4.97
CA PRO A 58 -1.20 6.20 -4.93
C PRO A 58 -2.52 6.29 -5.71
N GLY A 59 -3.31 7.32 -5.42
CA GLY A 59 -4.46 7.67 -6.27
C GLY A 59 -4.01 8.31 -7.59
N GLN A 60 -4.98 8.54 -8.46
CA GLN A 60 -4.81 9.27 -9.72
C GLN A 60 -3.96 8.55 -10.79
N LEU A 61 -3.74 7.23 -10.65
CA LEU A 61 -3.00 6.42 -11.63
C LEU A 61 -3.85 6.05 -12.85
N PHE A 62 -5.16 6.21 -12.82
CA PHE A 62 -6.06 5.81 -13.89
C PHE A 62 -6.78 7.03 -14.50
N TYR A 63 -6.92 7.06 -15.82
CA TYR A 63 -7.60 8.14 -16.52
C TYR A 63 -9.08 8.27 -16.16
N ALA A 64 -9.75 7.15 -15.88
CA ALA A 64 -11.19 7.12 -15.62
C ALA A 64 -11.56 7.30 -14.14
N THR A 65 -10.61 7.24 -13.20
CA THR A 65 -10.88 7.34 -11.77
C THR A 65 -9.65 7.80 -11.00
N GLN A 66 -9.88 8.61 -9.97
CA GLN A 66 -8.84 9.06 -9.04
C GLN A 66 -8.71 8.16 -7.81
N ILE A 67 -9.51 7.08 -7.74
CA ILE A 67 -9.53 6.19 -6.59
C ILE A 67 -8.17 5.50 -6.44
N PRO A 68 -7.56 5.51 -5.23
CA PRO A 68 -6.37 4.73 -4.98
C PRO A 68 -6.66 3.24 -5.02
N VAL A 69 -5.71 2.47 -5.51
CA VAL A 69 -5.81 1.02 -5.67
C VAL A 69 -4.73 0.30 -4.86
N CYS A 70 -4.88 -1.00 -4.77
CA CYS A 70 -3.86 -1.88 -4.23
C CYS A 70 -3.57 -3.04 -5.19
N LEU A 71 -2.33 -3.49 -5.17
CA LEU A 71 -1.91 -4.71 -5.86
C LEU A 71 -1.95 -5.85 -4.85
N TRP A 72 -2.62 -6.91 -5.24
CA TRP A 72 -2.63 -8.19 -4.55
C TRP A 72 -1.73 -9.17 -5.26
N PHE A 73 -0.82 -9.78 -4.54
CA PHE A 73 -0.06 -10.93 -5.01
C PHE A 73 -0.41 -12.12 -4.14
N ILE A 74 -0.92 -13.17 -4.78
CA ILE A 74 -1.25 -14.43 -4.13
C ILE A 74 -0.38 -15.55 -4.69
N ALA A 75 0.04 -16.48 -3.84
CA ALA A 75 0.87 -17.62 -4.21
C ALA A 75 0.36 -18.88 -3.51
N ARG A 76 0.25 -20.01 -4.25
CA ARG A 76 -0.10 -21.30 -3.64
C ARG A 76 1.07 -21.97 -2.95
N ASP A 77 2.28 -21.77 -3.45
CA ASP A 77 3.50 -22.29 -2.84
C ASP A 77 4.44 -21.16 -2.45
N LYS A 78 4.67 -21.03 -1.15
CA LYS A 78 5.58 -20.04 -0.56
C LYS A 78 6.87 -20.67 0.00
N LYS A 79 7.10 -21.97 -0.27
CA LYS A 79 8.28 -22.72 0.21
C LYS A 79 9.61 -22.33 -0.45
N GLY A 80 9.58 -21.34 -1.36
CA GLY A 80 10.77 -20.96 -2.09
C GLY A 80 10.95 -21.68 -3.43
N SER A 81 9.90 -22.34 -3.94
CA SER A 81 9.90 -22.92 -5.27
C SER A 81 9.83 -21.85 -6.36
N SER A 82 10.56 -22.08 -7.47
CA SER A 82 10.44 -21.20 -8.64
C SER A 82 9.04 -21.32 -9.25
N PRO A 83 8.36 -20.21 -9.59
CA PRO A 83 7.06 -20.23 -10.27
C PRO A 83 7.07 -20.98 -11.61
N SER A 84 8.24 -21.11 -12.24
CA SER A 84 8.39 -21.79 -13.53
C SER A 84 8.43 -23.31 -13.41
N GLY A 85 8.40 -23.88 -12.21
CA GLY A 85 8.44 -25.34 -11.99
C GLY A 85 9.73 -26.03 -12.46
N ARG A 86 10.69 -25.29 -12.99
CA ARG A 86 11.95 -25.81 -13.49
C ARG A 86 12.99 -25.77 -12.37
N GLY A 87 13.09 -26.86 -11.64
CA GLY A 87 14.13 -27.12 -10.66
C GLY A 87 13.97 -26.34 -9.36
N GLY A 88 14.25 -26.97 -8.21
CA GLY A 88 14.47 -26.25 -6.96
C GLY A 88 15.63 -25.30 -7.19
N GLY A 89 15.29 -24.05 -7.54
CA GLY A 89 16.32 -23.02 -7.72
C GLY A 89 16.88 -22.66 -6.36
N GLU A 90 18.16 -22.90 -6.17
CA GLU A 90 18.92 -22.22 -5.16
C GLU A 90 18.60 -20.72 -5.25
N GLY A 91 18.05 -20.13 -4.20
CA GLY A 91 17.86 -18.68 -4.15
C GLY A 91 16.49 -18.14 -3.77
N TYR A 92 15.44 -18.96 -3.65
CA TYR A 92 14.15 -18.48 -3.15
C TYR A 92 14.01 -18.75 -1.65
N ARG A 93 13.61 -17.72 -0.92
CA ARG A 93 13.38 -17.79 0.52
C ARG A 93 12.07 -18.52 0.83
N ASP A 94 12.03 -19.34 1.88
CA ASP A 94 10.79 -19.83 2.47
C ASP A 94 10.03 -18.66 3.11
N ARG A 95 8.83 -18.37 2.61
CA ARG A 95 7.98 -17.25 3.02
C ARG A 95 6.67 -17.70 3.65
N ARG A 96 6.55 -18.99 3.98
CA ARG A 96 5.34 -19.51 4.62
C ARG A 96 5.04 -18.76 5.91
N GLY A 97 3.78 -18.43 6.13
CA GLY A 97 3.31 -17.66 7.27
C GLY A 97 3.77 -16.20 7.28
N GLN A 98 4.30 -15.68 6.17
CA GLN A 98 4.74 -14.28 6.03
C GLN A 98 4.04 -13.61 4.86
N THR A 99 3.80 -12.31 5.00
CA THR A 99 3.27 -11.43 3.93
C THR A 99 4.10 -10.17 3.90
N LEU A 100 4.52 -9.77 2.69
CA LEU A 100 5.17 -8.48 2.48
C LEU A 100 4.14 -7.37 2.32
N PHE A 101 4.29 -6.29 3.06
CA PHE A 101 3.54 -5.05 2.88
C PHE A 101 4.43 -3.96 2.32
N ILE A 102 3.97 -3.29 1.26
CA ILE A 102 4.64 -2.13 0.64
C ILE A 102 3.67 -0.97 0.59
N ASP A 103 4.05 0.16 1.16
CA ASP A 103 3.28 1.40 1.09
C ASP A 103 3.88 2.33 0.03
N ALA A 104 3.36 2.23 -1.18
CA ALA A 104 3.78 3.03 -2.31
C ALA A 104 2.93 4.30 -2.51
N ARG A 105 2.05 4.66 -1.58
CA ARG A 105 1.10 5.79 -1.72
C ARG A 105 1.77 7.14 -1.92
N LYS A 106 3.03 7.29 -1.50
CA LYS A 106 3.81 8.51 -1.66
C LYS A 106 4.63 8.55 -2.95
N LEU A 107 4.65 7.47 -3.73
CA LEU A 107 5.39 7.37 -4.98
C LEU A 107 4.63 8.00 -6.14
N GLY A 108 5.34 8.20 -7.25
CA GLY A 108 4.82 8.78 -8.48
C GLY A 108 4.83 10.29 -8.49
N ALA A 109 4.93 10.83 -9.71
CA ALA A 109 4.91 12.26 -10.01
C ALA A 109 3.58 12.65 -10.65
N MET A 110 3.11 13.88 -10.40
CA MET A 110 1.94 14.42 -11.10
C MET A 110 2.38 14.83 -12.52
N ILE A 111 1.76 14.24 -13.55
CA ILE A 111 2.00 14.60 -14.94
C ILE A 111 1.10 15.76 -15.39
N ASP A 112 -0.04 15.89 -14.74
CA ASP A 112 -0.95 17.03 -14.89
C ASP A 112 -1.70 17.28 -13.56
N ARG A 113 -2.74 18.10 -13.60
CA ARG A 113 -3.51 18.49 -12.41
C ARG A 113 -4.28 17.35 -11.75
N VAL A 114 -4.53 16.28 -12.45
CA VAL A 114 -5.41 15.17 -12.03
C VAL A 114 -4.81 13.78 -12.21
N HIS A 115 -3.72 13.64 -12.98
CA HIS A 115 -3.09 12.36 -13.26
C HIS A 115 -1.70 12.27 -12.65
N ARG A 116 -1.41 11.09 -12.12
CA ARG A 116 -0.13 10.68 -11.54
C ARG A 116 0.44 9.53 -12.36
N GLU A 117 1.75 9.50 -12.51
CA GLU A 117 2.46 8.39 -13.13
C GLU A 117 3.57 7.91 -12.19
N LEU A 118 3.78 6.59 -12.15
CA LEU A 118 4.95 6.02 -11.48
C LEU A 118 6.16 6.19 -12.38
N THR A 119 7.24 6.72 -11.82
CA THR A 119 8.52 6.78 -12.52
C THR A 119 9.13 5.40 -12.64
N GLU A 120 10.10 5.22 -13.55
CA GLU A 120 10.86 3.97 -13.63
C GLU A 120 11.54 3.64 -12.30
N GLU A 121 12.03 4.64 -11.58
CA GLU A 121 12.67 4.48 -10.26
C GLU A 121 11.65 3.97 -9.22
N ASP A 122 10.43 4.45 -9.22
CA ASP A 122 9.36 3.98 -8.34
C ASP A 122 9.02 2.52 -8.61
N ILE A 123 8.88 2.16 -9.89
CA ILE A 123 8.60 0.78 -10.32
C ILE A 123 9.75 -0.14 -9.91
N LEU A 124 10.99 0.29 -10.16
CA LEU A 124 12.18 -0.45 -9.77
C LEU A 124 12.29 -0.64 -8.25
N LYS A 125 11.99 0.40 -7.48
CA LYS A 125 12.00 0.34 -6.02
C LYS A 125 11.02 -0.69 -5.49
N ILE A 126 9.77 -0.71 -5.99
CA ILE A 126 8.76 -1.69 -5.61
C ILE A 126 9.21 -3.11 -6.03
N ALA A 127 9.64 -3.27 -7.28
CA ALA A 127 10.04 -4.56 -7.82
C ALA A 127 11.28 -5.12 -7.12
N ALA A 128 12.32 -4.30 -6.90
CA ALA A 128 13.53 -4.72 -6.20
C ALA A 128 13.24 -5.15 -4.76
N THR A 129 12.38 -4.41 -4.04
CA THR A 129 11.94 -4.77 -2.68
C THR A 129 11.27 -6.14 -2.66
N TYR A 130 10.33 -6.38 -3.60
CA TYR A 130 9.64 -7.65 -3.69
C TYR A 130 10.57 -8.81 -4.06
N HIS A 131 11.47 -8.60 -5.02
CA HIS A 131 12.45 -9.62 -5.43
C HIS A 131 13.47 -9.92 -4.32
N ALA A 132 13.98 -8.90 -3.65
CA ALA A 132 14.88 -9.07 -2.51
C ALA A 132 14.21 -9.87 -1.39
N TRP A 133 12.95 -9.56 -1.06
CA TRP A 133 12.19 -10.27 -0.04
C TRP A 133 11.94 -11.74 -0.41
N ARG A 134 11.74 -12.04 -1.68
CA ARG A 134 11.62 -13.41 -2.17
C ARG A 134 12.94 -14.19 -2.16
N GLY A 135 14.06 -13.52 -1.93
CA GLY A 135 15.38 -14.14 -1.98
C GLY A 135 15.84 -14.45 -3.40
N HIS A 136 15.45 -13.64 -4.38
CA HIS A 136 15.87 -13.82 -5.77
C HIS A 136 17.32 -13.37 -5.95
N VAL A 137 18.26 -14.18 -5.45
CA VAL A 137 19.70 -13.95 -5.62
C VAL A 137 20.11 -14.54 -6.97
N GLY A 138 20.43 -13.68 -7.93
CA GLY A 138 21.00 -14.11 -9.22
C GLY A 138 19.97 -14.42 -10.31
N ALA A 139 19.04 -13.51 -10.59
CA ALA A 139 18.24 -13.58 -11.79
C ALA A 139 19.09 -13.33 -13.04
N THR A 140 19.57 -14.38 -13.66
CA THR A 140 20.07 -14.38 -15.05
C THR A 140 18.94 -14.40 -16.08
N HIS A 141 17.74 -13.98 -15.71
CA HIS A 141 16.70 -13.68 -16.68
C HIS A 141 16.68 -12.19 -16.92
N ALA A 142 17.42 -11.85 -17.95
CA ALA A 142 17.49 -10.57 -18.61
C ALA A 142 16.18 -9.78 -18.67
N SER A 143 15.85 -9.09 -17.60
CA SER A 143 15.34 -7.75 -17.77
C SER A 143 16.59 -6.86 -17.86
N PRO A 144 16.76 -6.03 -18.89
CA PRO A 144 17.94 -5.17 -19.04
C PRO A 144 18.14 -4.17 -17.89
N LEU A 145 17.25 -4.19 -16.91
CA LEU A 145 17.20 -3.28 -15.77
C LEU A 145 17.94 -3.77 -14.50
N HIS A 146 18.45 -5.02 -14.45
CA HIS A 146 19.10 -5.53 -13.25
C HIS A 146 20.39 -6.29 -13.58
N ALA A 147 21.46 -5.53 -13.86
CA ALA A 147 22.80 -6.06 -14.01
C ALA A 147 23.57 -6.19 -12.66
N SER A 148 22.96 -5.82 -11.54
CA SER A 148 23.57 -5.84 -10.21
C SER A 148 22.86 -6.85 -9.32
N PRO A 149 23.58 -7.56 -8.41
CA PRO A 149 22.93 -8.41 -7.42
C PRO A 149 21.98 -7.56 -6.57
N LEU A 150 20.75 -8.04 -6.35
CA LEU A 150 19.79 -7.37 -5.49
C LEU A 150 20.33 -7.32 -4.06
N PRO A 151 20.15 -6.20 -3.34
CA PRO A 151 20.51 -6.10 -1.94
C PRO A 151 19.70 -7.12 -1.12
N GLU A 152 20.25 -7.52 0.01
CA GLU A 152 19.49 -8.31 0.99
C GLU A 152 18.27 -7.53 1.46
N TYR A 153 17.14 -8.23 1.63
CA TYR A 153 15.92 -7.61 2.10
C TYR A 153 16.05 -7.10 3.54
N ALA A 154 15.63 -5.88 3.75
CA ALA A 154 15.42 -5.29 5.08
C ALA A 154 14.08 -4.55 5.13
N ASP A 155 13.42 -4.57 6.30
CA ASP A 155 12.27 -3.73 6.56
C ASP A 155 12.67 -2.25 6.51
N ILE A 156 11.87 -1.42 5.86
CA ILE A 156 12.10 0.03 5.75
C ILE A 156 10.90 0.75 6.35
N PRO A 157 11.07 1.44 7.51
CA PRO A 157 9.99 2.18 8.15
C PRO A 157 9.31 3.15 7.19
N GLY A 158 7.96 3.13 7.20
CA GLY A 158 7.15 3.95 6.32
C GLY A 158 7.07 3.51 4.85
N PHE A 159 7.78 2.42 4.46
CA PHE A 159 7.76 1.94 3.09
C PHE A 159 7.45 0.44 2.96
N CYS A 160 8.21 -0.45 3.59
CA CYS A 160 7.96 -1.88 3.49
C CYS A 160 8.22 -2.64 4.78
N LYS A 161 7.49 -3.73 4.98
CA LYS A 161 7.67 -4.64 6.12
C LYS A 161 7.23 -6.05 5.81
N SER A 162 8.05 -7.03 6.18
CA SER A 162 7.65 -8.44 6.24
C SER A 162 6.94 -8.72 7.56
N THR A 163 5.74 -9.27 7.49
CA THR A 163 4.84 -9.42 8.65
C THR A 163 4.40 -10.87 8.77
N THR A 164 4.30 -11.37 10.00
CA THR A 164 3.83 -12.73 10.25
C THR A 164 2.31 -12.84 10.16
N LEU A 165 1.82 -14.07 9.96
CA LEU A 165 0.38 -14.34 9.98
C LEU A 165 -0.25 -13.99 11.35
N ASP A 166 0.49 -14.16 12.45
CA ASP A 166 0.00 -13.80 13.77
C ASP A 166 -0.19 -12.29 13.94
N ASP A 167 0.72 -11.49 13.41
CA ASP A 167 0.54 -10.03 13.37
C ASP A 167 -0.69 -9.62 12.57
N ILE A 168 -0.94 -10.30 11.44
CA ILE A 168 -2.13 -10.03 10.62
C ILE A 168 -3.42 -10.39 11.37
N ARG A 169 -3.41 -11.49 12.13
CA ARG A 169 -4.53 -11.88 13.02
C ARG A 169 -4.79 -10.82 14.09
N HIS A 170 -3.74 -10.31 14.74
CA HIS A 170 -3.85 -9.22 15.73
C HIS A 170 -4.44 -7.95 15.14
N HIS A 171 -4.25 -7.72 13.85
CA HIS A 171 -4.87 -6.61 13.11
C HIS A 171 -6.21 -6.95 12.46
N ASN A 172 -6.93 -7.97 12.96
CA ASN A 172 -8.26 -8.39 12.47
C ASN A 172 -8.28 -8.71 10.96
N HIS A 173 -7.22 -9.32 10.44
CA HIS A 173 -7.06 -9.69 9.03
C HIS A 173 -7.22 -8.51 8.06
N ILE A 174 -6.87 -7.30 8.49
CA ILE A 174 -6.80 -6.11 7.64
C ILE A 174 -5.46 -6.11 6.94
N LEU A 175 -5.45 -5.89 5.62
CA LEU A 175 -4.25 -5.97 4.77
C LEU A 175 -3.74 -4.59 4.31
N THR A 176 -4.10 -3.51 5.01
CA THR A 176 -3.66 -2.15 4.66
C THR A 176 -2.18 -1.95 5.03
N PRO A 177 -1.25 -1.78 4.06
CA PRO A 177 0.19 -1.71 4.32
C PRO A 177 0.60 -0.69 5.37
N GLY A 178 -0.02 0.51 5.38
CA GLY A 178 0.30 1.56 6.35
C GLY A 178 0.09 1.18 7.83
N ARG A 179 -0.61 0.07 8.13
CA ARG A 179 -0.72 -0.46 9.50
C ARG A 179 0.55 -1.20 9.96
N TYR A 180 1.31 -1.72 9.01
CA TYR A 180 2.44 -2.61 9.26
C TYR A 180 3.78 -1.91 9.11
N VAL A 181 3.93 -1.04 8.11
CA VAL A 181 5.21 -0.40 7.79
C VAL A 181 5.64 0.67 8.79
N GLY A 182 4.74 1.09 9.70
CA GLY A 182 5.02 2.15 10.66
C GLY A 182 5.11 3.54 10.03
N ALA A 183 5.57 4.51 10.82
CA ALA A 183 5.87 5.84 10.32
C ALA A 183 7.29 5.85 9.73
N ALA A 184 7.48 6.60 8.64
CA ALA A 184 8.83 6.93 8.18
C ALA A 184 9.54 7.70 9.29
N GLU A 185 10.84 7.47 9.46
CA GLU A 185 11.65 8.32 10.32
C GLU A 185 11.50 9.76 9.82
N VAL A 186 10.97 10.61 10.67
CA VAL A 186 10.94 12.06 10.43
C VAL A 186 12.28 12.56 10.95
N GLU A 187 13.05 13.22 10.09
CA GLU A 187 14.23 13.94 10.57
C GLU A 187 13.79 14.86 11.69
N ASP A 188 14.40 14.70 12.86
CA ASP A 188 14.17 15.56 14.00
C ASP A 188 14.62 16.96 13.60
N ASP A 189 13.65 17.88 13.50
CA ASP A 189 13.95 19.30 13.18
C ASP A 189 14.68 20.00 14.31
N GLY A 190 14.97 19.29 15.41
CA GLY A 190 15.71 19.80 16.55
C GLY A 190 14.92 20.83 17.38
N GLU A 191 13.66 21.13 17.01
CA GLU A 191 12.80 22.04 17.78
C GLU A 191 12.20 21.28 18.98
N PRO A 192 12.44 21.68 20.24
CA PRO A 192 11.85 21.03 21.41
C PRO A 192 10.32 20.98 21.31
N PHE A 193 9.72 19.84 21.67
CA PHE A 193 8.28 19.60 21.53
C PHE A 193 7.43 20.71 22.16
N GLU A 194 7.83 21.21 23.33
CA GLU A 194 7.08 22.26 24.03
C GLU A 194 7.10 23.60 23.27
N GLU A 195 8.24 23.96 22.68
CA GLU A 195 8.38 25.17 21.86
C GLU A 195 7.56 25.06 20.57
N LYS A 196 7.65 23.92 19.92
CA LYS A 196 6.86 23.61 18.71
C LYS A 196 5.36 23.66 19.01
N MET A 197 4.91 23.06 20.11
CA MET A 197 3.51 23.08 20.53
C MET A 197 3.03 24.48 20.89
N ALA A 198 3.86 25.28 21.56
CA ALA A 198 3.52 26.67 21.87
C ALA A 198 3.35 27.51 20.59
N ARG A 199 4.28 27.38 19.64
CA ARG A 199 4.24 28.06 18.34
C ARG A 199 3.01 27.65 17.53
N LEU A 200 2.79 26.33 17.34
CA LEU A 200 1.65 25.81 16.56
C LEU A 200 0.31 26.18 17.19
N THR A 201 0.23 26.21 18.54
CA THR A 201 -0.99 26.63 19.23
C THR A 201 -1.25 28.13 19.06
N ALA A 202 -0.22 28.96 19.04
CA ALA A 202 -0.35 30.39 18.76
C ALA A 202 -0.80 30.64 17.32
N GLU A 203 -0.20 29.96 16.35
CA GLU A 203 -0.60 30.00 14.94
C GLU A 203 -2.06 29.57 14.75
N LEU A 204 -2.47 28.44 15.35
CA LEU A 204 -3.84 27.96 15.30
C LEU A 204 -4.84 29.00 15.82
N ARG A 205 -4.53 29.63 16.96
CA ARG A 205 -5.38 30.70 17.53
C ARG A 205 -5.47 31.91 16.59
N ALA A 206 -4.37 32.31 15.98
CA ALA A 206 -4.34 33.41 15.01
C ALA A 206 -5.20 33.09 13.78
N HIS A 207 -5.06 31.89 13.22
CA HIS A 207 -5.85 31.43 12.07
C HIS A 207 -7.34 31.33 12.40
N THR A 208 -7.69 30.83 13.59
CA THR A 208 -9.09 30.78 14.06
C THR A 208 -9.69 32.18 14.20
N ALA A 209 -8.93 33.12 14.75
CA ALA A 209 -9.38 34.52 14.86
C ALA A 209 -9.54 35.19 13.50
N GLN A 210 -8.66 34.87 12.52
CA GLN A 210 -8.76 35.36 11.16
C GLN A 210 -10.00 34.76 10.45
N SER A 211 -10.24 33.46 10.59
CA SER A 211 -11.42 32.78 10.06
C SER A 211 -12.71 33.46 10.57
N ALA A 212 -12.81 33.70 11.88
CA ALA A 212 -13.98 34.36 12.44
C ALA A 212 -14.20 35.80 11.91
N LYS A 213 -13.12 36.50 11.52
CA LYS A 213 -13.27 37.82 10.86
C LYS A 213 -13.77 37.69 9.41
N LEU A 214 -13.23 36.67 8.69
CA LEU A 214 -13.65 36.40 7.30
C LEU A 214 -15.11 35.96 7.27
N ASP A 215 -15.54 35.10 8.19
CA ASP A 215 -16.94 34.70 8.31
C ASP A 215 -17.87 35.89 8.48
N LYS A 216 -17.51 36.84 9.35
CA LYS A 216 -18.30 38.08 9.53
C LYS A 216 -18.39 38.92 8.25
N LEU A 217 -17.28 39.03 7.51
CA LEU A 217 -17.25 39.76 6.26
C LEU A 217 -18.10 39.07 5.18
N ILE A 218 -18.04 37.74 5.12
CA ILE A 218 -18.87 36.95 4.20
C ILE A 218 -20.34 37.20 4.47
N TRP A 219 -20.77 37.11 5.75
CA TRP A 219 -22.15 37.35 6.12
C TRP A 219 -22.59 38.79 5.81
N ALA A 220 -21.78 39.79 6.13
CA ALA A 220 -22.08 41.18 5.81
C ALA A 220 -22.26 41.41 4.29
N ASN A 221 -21.36 40.81 3.48
CA ASN A 221 -21.45 40.91 2.02
C ASN A 221 -22.70 40.19 1.47
N LEU A 222 -23.09 39.06 2.07
CA LEU A 222 -24.31 38.36 1.69
C LEU A 222 -25.57 39.15 2.06
N GLU A 223 -25.58 39.83 3.20
CA GLU A 223 -26.65 40.75 3.58
C GLU A 223 -26.79 41.93 2.60
N ASP A 224 -25.63 42.53 2.21
CA ASP A 224 -25.62 43.67 1.26
C ASP A 224 -26.17 43.32 -0.13
N ILE A 225 -26.05 42.07 -0.57
CA ILE A 225 -26.60 41.57 -1.85
C ILE A 225 -27.97 40.87 -1.70
N GLY A 226 -28.55 40.89 -0.48
CA GLY A 226 -29.91 40.42 -0.21
C GLY A 226 -30.06 38.92 0.06
N TYR A 227 -28.97 38.23 0.39
CA TYR A 227 -28.94 36.79 0.71
C TYR A 227 -28.58 36.49 2.18
N GLY A 228 -28.67 37.44 3.07
CA GLY A 228 -28.28 37.34 4.49
C GLY A 228 -29.40 36.99 5.46
N GLY A 229 -30.51 36.39 4.99
CA GLY A 229 -31.68 36.05 5.82
C GLY A 229 -31.83 34.58 6.13
#